data_b25b720c7e292070c78eb521458791d7
#
_entry.id   b25b720c7e292070c78eb521458791d7
#
_cell.length_a   1.000
_cell.length_b   1.000
_cell.length_c   1.000
_cell.angle_alpha   90.00
_cell.angle_beta   90.00
_cell.angle_gamma   90.00
#
_symmetry.space_group_name_H-M   'P 1'
#
loop_
_entity.id
_entity.type
_entity.pdbx_description
1 polymer ?
#
loop_
_entity_poly.entity_id
_entity_poly.type
_entity_poly.pdbx_seq_one_letter_code
_entity_poly.pdbx_strand_id
1 'polypeptide(L)'
;MPEHKAHRDYHPAKHTAVPRAGAVRRRVEIPKQVEQCEIKIGARTVKLTNLNKLFWSELKITKRDLIQYYADVAPVLLPHLQDRAMVMKRYPNGAAGEFFFMKRAPSPRPPWIELCSIHHGSGNIIDFPIIQDVLALLWVINLGCIDLNQWYARCDDVDRPDYLHFDLDPVPGATWENILETALVVRAALDSLKMPSYAKTTGSKGIHIYVPIVRGPTQKQVWTIAKEIAHVLAGANPKLITAIYKVAKRPKGRVLVDYNQNAWGRTLASIYSVRPMPKACVSTPVTWKEIEKGIRLEDFHIGNVRKRIEKLGDLWKPLLDKRKRFDLKPYLK
;
A
#
# COMPACT_ATOMS: atom_id res chain seq x y z
N MET A 1 -28.26 -11.80 1.94
CA MET A 1 -26.82 -12.06 1.86
C MET A 1 -26.33 -12.35 3.27
N PRO A 2 -25.59 -13.45 3.53
CA PRO A 2 -25.17 -13.77 4.88
C PRO A 2 -24.19 -12.71 5.38
N GLU A 3 -24.42 -12.22 6.59
CA GLU A 3 -23.48 -11.36 7.32
C GLU A 3 -22.17 -12.15 7.51
N HIS A 4 -21.08 -11.63 6.95
CA HIS A 4 -19.74 -12.19 7.14
C HIS A 4 -19.29 -11.89 8.58
N LYS A 5 -19.57 -12.80 9.49
CA LYS A 5 -19.01 -12.74 10.85
C LYS A 5 -17.50 -13.03 10.76
N ALA A 6 -16.68 -12.05 11.16
CA ALA A 6 -15.27 -12.29 11.42
C ALA A 6 -15.13 -13.37 12.48
N HIS A 7 -14.27 -14.38 12.23
CA HIS A 7 -14.05 -15.45 13.20
C HIS A 7 -13.38 -14.89 14.44
N ARG A 8 -13.87 -15.29 15.65
CA ARG A 8 -13.47 -14.78 16.96
C ARG A 8 -12.06 -15.16 17.43
N ASP A 9 -11.26 -15.85 16.62
CA ASP A 9 -9.94 -16.35 17.03
C ASP A 9 -8.77 -15.42 16.70
N TYR A 10 -9.05 -14.21 16.17
CA TYR A 10 -8.07 -13.15 16.15
C TYR A 10 -8.04 -12.46 17.52
N HIS A 11 -7.11 -12.88 18.37
CA HIS A 11 -6.72 -12.09 19.53
C HIS A 11 -5.84 -10.96 19.02
N PRO A 12 -6.30 -9.67 19.10
CA PRO A 12 -5.41 -8.56 18.79
C PRO A 12 -4.17 -8.73 19.66
N ALA A 13 -3.01 -8.88 19.04
CA ALA A 13 -1.76 -8.96 19.77
C ALA A 13 -1.77 -7.83 20.78
N LYS A 14 -1.62 -8.13 22.08
CA LYS A 14 -1.48 -7.10 23.12
C LYS A 14 -0.38 -6.17 22.60
N HIS A 15 -0.77 -4.98 22.16
CA HIS A 15 0.15 -4.01 21.61
C HIS A 15 1.25 -3.80 22.64
N THR A 16 2.40 -4.42 22.41
CA THR A 16 3.61 -4.01 23.10
C THR A 16 3.76 -2.55 22.75
N ALA A 17 3.64 -1.70 23.76
CA ALA A 17 3.61 -0.26 23.63
C ALA A 17 4.58 0.21 22.55
N VAL A 18 4.08 1.01 21.61
CA VAL A 18 4.91 1.73 20.62
C VAL A 18 6.07 2.32 21.41
N PRO A 19 7.33 1.98 21.14
CA PRO A 19 8.45 2.54 21.87
C PRO A 19 8.35 4.05 21.80
N ARG A 20 8.36 4.71 22.99
CA ARG A 20 8.36 6.18 23.09
C ARG A 20 9.48 6.72 22.21
N ALA A 21 9.20 7.76 21.44
CA ALA A 21 10.18 8.49 20.66
C ALA A 21 11.35 8.86 21.58
N GLY A 22 12.54 8.27 21.33
CA GLY A 22 13.73 8.49 22.20
C GLY A 22 14.75 7.35 22.15
N ALA A 23 14.36 6.11 21.89
CA ALA A 23 15.33 5.04 21.67
C ALA A 23 15.79 5.07 20.21
N VAL A 24 17.02 5.50 19.95
CA VAL A 24 17.70 5.31 18.67
C VAL A 24 17.75 3.81 18.42
N ARG A 25 16.78 3.28 17.66
CA ARG A 25 16.78 1.88 17.25
C ARG A 25 17.96 1.68 16.31
N ARG A 26 18.89 0.83 16.71
CA ARG A 26 20.02 0.44 15.87
C ARG A 26 19.48 0.02 14.51
N ARG A 27 20.00 0.62 13.43
CA ARG A 27 19.68 0.28 12.05
C ARG A 27 19.90 -1.22 11.81
N VAL A 28 18.97 -1.90 11.17
CA VAL A 28 19.17 -3.28 10.75
C VAL A 28 20.01 -3.26 9.48
N GLU A 29 21.21 -3.81 9.55
CA GLU A 29 22.13 -3.90 8.41
C GLU A 29 22.21 -5.35 7.92
N ILE A 30 22.01 -5.51 6.61
CA ILE A 30 22.15 -6.81 5.95
C ILE A 30 23.62 -6.98 5.57
N PRO A 31 24.33 -8.02 6.07
CA PRO A 31 25.74 -8.23 5.83
C PRO A 31 26.08 -8.24 4.34
N LYS A 32 27.20 -7.61 3.98
CA LYS A 32 27.73 -7.61 2.62
C LYS A 32 28.48 -8.92 2.34
N GLN A 33 28.62 -9.28 1.06
CA GLN A 33 29.44 -10.39 0.59
C GLN A 33 29.09 -11.79 1.13
N VAL A 34 27.84 -11.99 1.58
CA VAL A 34 27.34 -13.31 1.99
C VAL A 34 26.13 -13.68 1.13
N GLU A 35 25.95 -14.96 0.84
CA GLU A 35 24.82 -15.47 0.07
C GLU A 35 23.56 -15.60 0.95
N GLN A 36 23.76 -15.84 2.24
CA GLN A 36 22.71 -15.96 3.24
C GLN A 36 23.18 -15.46 4.60
N CYS A 37 22.23 -15.03 5.42
CA CYS A 37 22.50 -14.64 6.81
C CYS A 37 21.26 -14.84 7.68
N GLU A 38 21.46 -14.74 8.98
CA GLU A 38 20.38 -14.65 9.97
C GLU A 38 20.37 -13.28 10.62
N ILE A 39 19.19 -12.68 10.71
CA ILE A 39 18.97 -11.43 11.44
C ILE A 39 18.19 -11.76 12.70
N LYS A 40 18.78 -11.45 13.87
CA LYS A 40 18.21 -11.71 15.19
C LYS A 40 17.82 -10.40 15.88
N ILE A 41 16.59 -10.33 16.38
CA ILE A 41 16.10 -9.23 17.21
C ILE A 41 15.32 -9.82 18.38
N GLY A 42 15.85 -9.65 19.59
CA GLY A 42 15.32 -10.33 20.77
C GLY A 42 15.40 -11.85 20.63
N ALA A 43 14.29 -12.54 20.88
CA ALA A 43 14.20 -13.99 20.77
C ALA A 43 13.82 -14.48 19.34
N ARG A 44 13.59 -13.57 18.40
CA ARG A 44 13.14 -13.92 17.03
C ARG A 44 14.30 -13.85 16.07
N THR A 45 14.33 -14.79 15.12
CA THR A 45 15.34 -14.85 14.05
C THR A 45 14.66 -15.04 12.71
N VAL A 46 15.15 -14.34 11.68
CA VAL A 46 14.77 -14.57 10.28
C VAL A 46 15.99 -14.96 9.47
N LYS A 47 15.89 -16.05 8.71
CA LYS A 47 16.92 -16.47 7.74
C LYS A 47 16.65 -15.77 6.41
N LEU A 48 17.66 -15.10 5.88
CA LEU A 48 17.68 -14.44 4.58
C LEU A 48 18.56 -15.24 3.63
N THR A 49 18.10 -15.48 2.41
CA THR A 49 18.75 -16.37 1.45
C THR A 49 18.81 -15.76 0.06
N ASN A 50 19.71 -16.26 -0.81
CA ASN A 50 19.88 -15.82 -2.19
C ASN A 50 20.12 -14.30 -2.28
N LEU A 51 20.92 -13.77 -1.37
CA LEU A 51 21.12 -12.33 -1.20
C LEU A 51 21.80 -11.69 -2.41
N ASN A 52 22.62 -12.44 -3.15
CA ASN A 52 23.35 -11.97 -4.33
C ASN A 52 22.52 -12.08 -5.63
N LYS A 53 21.32 -12.69 -5.57
CA LYS A 53 20.43 -12.81 -6.73
C LYS A 53 20.04 -11.43 -7.25
N LEU A 54 20.27 -11.19 -8.55
CA LEU A 54 19.86 -9.94 -9.20
C LEU A 54 18.33 -9.89 -9.31
N PHE A 55 17.75 -8.81 -8.81
CA PHE A 55 16.31 -8.51 -8.92
C PHE A 55 16.04 -7.49 -10.02
N TRP A 56 16.97 -6.57 -10.28
CA TRP A 56 17.00 -5.70 -11.45
C TRP A 56 18.38 -5.79 -12.08
N SER A 57 18.52 -6.60 -13.13
CA SER A 57 19.80 -6.89 -13.77
C SER A 57 20.46 -5.64 -14.34
N GLU A 58 19.68 -4.79 -15.05
CA GLU A 58 20.17 -3.55 -15.65
C GLU A 58 20.69 -2.54 -14.61
N LEU A 59 20.04 -2.49 -13.44
CA LEU A 59 20.43 -1.59 -12.34
C LEU A 59 21.44 -2.23 -11.39
N LYS A 60 21.78 -3.51 -11.60
CA LYS A 60 22.63 -4.31 -10.70
C LYS A 60 22.10 -4.35 -9.26
N ILE A 61 20.78 -4.19 -9.06
CA ILE A 61 20.12 -4.26 -7.76
C ILE A 61 19.89 -5.72 -7.41
N THR A 62 20.44 -6.14 -6.28
CA THR A 62 20.31 -7.50 -5.75
C THR A 62 19.10 -7.63 -4.81
N LYS A 63 18.77 -8.86 -4.46
CA LYS A 63 17.79 -9.15 -3.41
C LYS A 63 18.22 -8.56 -2.07
N ARG A 64 19.52 -8.53 -1.77
CA ARG A 64 20.09 -7.85 -0.60
C ARG A 64 19.72 -6.37 -0.56
N ASP A 65 19.90 -5.67 -1.68
CA ASP A 65 19.62 -4.24 -1.78
C ASP A 65 18.13 -3.94 -1.56
N LEU A 66 17.27 -4.81 -2.09
CA LEU A 66 15.82 -4.73 -1.84
C LEU A 66 15.49 -4.95 -0.36
N ILE A 67 16.07 -5.97 0.28
CA ILE A 67 15.86 -6.27 1.69
C ILE A 67 16.39 -5.12 2.55
N GLN A 68 17.58 -4.58 2.23
CA GLN A 68 18.16 -3.44 2.95
C GLN A 68 17.29 -2.19 2.81
N TYR A 69 16.76 -1.91 1.62
CA TYR A 69 15.82 -0.80 1.42
C TYR A 69 14.61 -0.92 2.36
N TYR A 70 13.97 -2.10 2.42
CA TYR A 70 12.83 -2.31 3.28
C TYR A 70 13.18 -2.24 4.78
N ALA A 71 14.37 -2.70 5.17
CA ALA A 71 14.88 -2.51 6.53
C ALA A 71 15.03 -1.02 6.88
N ASP A 72 15.54 -0.22 5.93
CA ASP A 72 15.78 1.20 6.12
C ASP A 72 14.47 2.02 6.20
N VAL A 73 13.46 1.68 5.42
CA VAL A 73 12.16 2.37 5.43
C VAL A 73 11.16 1.80 6.45
N ALA A 74 11.47 0.68 7.09
CA ALA A 74 10.61 0.03 8.06
C ALA A 74 10.03 0.98 9.14
N PRO A 75 10.80 1.93 9.72
CA PRO A 75 10.28 2.82 10.75
C PRO A 75 9.08 3.68 10.31
N VAL A 76 9.02 4.05 9.03
CA VAL A 76 7.91 4.85 8.46
C VAL A 76 6.87 3.99 7.75
N LEU A 77 7.24 2.80 7.26
CA LEU A 77 6.34 1.87 6.57
C LEU A 77 5.46 1.06 7.54
N LEU A 78 6.06 0.47 8.58
CA LEU A 78 5.38 -0.46 9.48
C LEU A 78 4.11 0.11 10.14
N PRO A 79 4.06 1.37 10.60
CA PRO A 79 2.84 1.94 11.17
C PRO A 79 1.63 1.90 10.22
N HIS A 80 1.87 1.93 8.91
CA HIS A 80 0.82 1.86 7.89
C HIS A 80 0.39 0.42 7.55
N LEU A 81 1.24 -0.57 7.84
CA LEU A 81 0.97 -1.99 7.62
C LEU A 81 0.33 -2.68 8.83
N GLN A 82 0.42 -2.06 10.01
CA GLN A 82 0.04 -2.67 11.28
C GLN A 82 -1.41 -3.17 11.26
N ASP A 83 -1.60 -4.40 11.74
CA ASP A 83 -2.91 -5.08 11.84
C ASP A 83 -3.64 -5.25 10.50
N ARG A 84 -2.93 -5.26 9.37
CA ARG A 84 -3.54 -5.43 8.05
C ARG A 84 -3.10 -6.72 7.40
N ALA A 85 -4.07 -7.45 6.85
CA ALA A 85 -3.80 -8.62 6.03
C ALA A 85 -2.94 -8.23 4.82
N MET A 86 -1.85 -8.98 4.58
CA MET A 86 -0.91 -8.68 3.49
C MET A 86 -1.11 -9.65 2.32
N VAL A 87 -1.32 -9.10 1.14
CA VAL A 87 -1.22 -9.83 -0.13
C VAL A 87 0.18 -9.60 -0.71
N MET A 88 0.96 -10.65 -0.79
CA MET A 88 2.30 -10.60 -1.36
C MET A 88 2.24 -10.78 -2.87
N LYS A 89 2.83 -9.85 -3.63
CA LYS A 89 3.08 -10.08 -5.05
C LYS A 89 4.54 -10.49 -5.21
N ARG A 90 4.75 -11.79 -5.45
CA ARG A 90 6.08 -12.40 -5.42
C ARG A 90 6.68 -12.51 -6.81
N TYR A 91 7.97 -12.22 -6.89
CA TYR A 91 8.81 -12.27 -8.09
C TYR A 91 10.04 -13.14 -7.82
N PRO A 92 9.91 -14.48 -7.85
CA PRO A 92 11.01 -15.37 -7.48
C PRO A 92 12.25 -15.17 -8.35
N ASN A 93 12.06 -14.74 -9.59
CA ASN A 93 13.12 -14.55 -10.59
C ASN A 93 13.46 -13.07 -10.87
N GLY A 94 13.19 -12.18 -9.90
CA GLY A 94 13.43 -10.75 -10.03
C GLY A 94 12.32 -9.99 -10.74
N ALA A 95 12.48 -8.68 -10.86
CA ALA A 95 11.42 -7.76 -11.28
C ALA A 95 10.92 -7.98 -12.72
N ALA A 96 11.77 -8.48 -13.62
CA ALA A 96 11.41 -8.81 -14.99
C ALA A 96 10.84 -10.23 -15.15
N GLY A 97 10.91 -11.06 -14.10
CA GLY A 97 10.40 -12.42 -14.13
C GLY A 97 8.90 -12.50 -13.93
N GLU A 98 8.37 -13.71 -14.11
CA GLU A 98 6.97 -14.02 -13.81
C GLU A 98 6.66 -13.77 -12.34
N PHE A 99 5.44 -13.33 -12.07
CA PHE A 99 4.96 -13.08 -10.73
C PHE A 99 3.67 -13.85 -10.42
N PHE A 100 3.41 -14.02 -9.14
CA PHE A 100 2.12 -14.52 -8.67
C PHE A 100 1.70 -13.82 -7.38
N PHE A 101 0.37 -13.76 -7.19
CA PHE A 101 -0.18 -13.27 -5.93
C PHE A 101 -0.25 -14.40 -4.91
N MET A 102 0.31 -14.16 -3.73
CA MET A 102 0.22 -15.06 -2.60
C MET A 102 -0.57 -14.37 -1.48
N LYS A 103 -1.78 -14.86 -1.27
CA LYS A 103 -2.69 -14.40 -0.20
C LYS A 103 -2.43 -15.19 1.09
N ARG A 104 -2.41 -16.52 0.99
CA ARG A 104 -2.16 -17.42 2.12
C ARG A 104 -0.70 -17.37 2.53
N ALA A 105 -0.46 -17.24 3.83
CA ALA A 105 0.88 -17.38 4.38
C ALA A 105 1.43 -18.79 4.06
N PRO A 106 2.67 -18.92 3.57
CA PRO A 106 3.24 -20.23 3.24
C PRO A 106 3.48 -21.08 4.50
N SER A 107 3.55 -22.40 4.30
CA SER A 107 3.98 -23.38 5.31
C SER A 107 5.20 -24.14 4.75
N PRO A 108 6.27 -24.37 5.55
CA PRO A 108 6.45 -23.85 6.91
C PRO A 108 6.73 -22.36 6.94
N ARG A 109 6.43 -21.71 8.06
CA ARG A 109 6.76 -20.31 8.34
C ARG A 109 7.28 -20.18 9.77
N PRO A 110 7.99 -19.08 10.11
CA PRO A 110 8.34 -18.80 11.50
C PRO A 110 7.09 -18.73 12.39
N PRO A 111 7.08 -19.38 13.56
CA PRO A 111 5.88 -19.46 14.41
C PRO A 111 5.41 -18.10 14.95
N TRP A 112 6.28 -17.09 14.93
CA TRP A 112 5.99 -15.73 15.36
C TRP A 112 5.39 -14.84 14.26
N ILE A 113 5.19 -15.35 13.04
CA ILE A 113 4.44 -14.65 11.98
C ILE A 113 2.96 -14.73 12.32
N GLU A 114 2.38 -13.59 12.65
CA GLU A 114 0.96 -13.46 12.94
C GLU A 114 0.11 -13.59 11.67
N LEU A 115 -1.09 -14.11 11.83
CA LEU A 115 -2.03 -14.37 10.75
C LEU A 115 -3.34 -13.61 10.95
N CYS A 116 -3.94 -13.25 9.84
CA CYS A 116 -5.31 -12.73 9.74
C CYS A 116 -6.15 -13.71 8.95
N SER A 117 -7.01 -14.47 9.62
CA SER A 117 -7.91 -15.41 8.98
C SER A 117 -9.15 -14.70 8.46
N ILE A 118 -9.35 -14.68 7.16
CA ILE A 118 -10.47 -13.99 6.52
C ILE A 118 -11.36 -15.02 5.81
N HIS A 119 -12.65 -14.98 6.14
CA HIS A 119 -13.67 -15.78 5.46
C HIS A 119 -14.06 -15.13 4.14
N HIS A 120 -13.96 -15.89 3.07
CA HIS A 120 -14.39 -15.46 1.75
C HIS A 120 -15.80 -15.98 1.42
N GLY A 121 -16.53 -15.26 0.57
CA GLY A 121 -17.89 -15.66 0.16
C GLY A 121 -17.99 -17.04 -0.53
N SER A 122 -16.86 -17.62 -0.96
CA SER A 122 -16.75 -18.99 -1.44
C SER A 122 -16.76 -20.07 -0.33
N GLY A 123 -16.82 -19.66 0.94
CA GLY A 123 -16.69 -20.56 2.10
C GLY A 123 -15.24 -20.86 2.50
N ASN A 124 -14.25 -20.41 1.73
CA ASN A 124 -12.84 -20.61 2.05
C ASN A 124 -12.36 -19.63 3.12
N ILE A 125 -11.54 -20.12 4.04
CA ILE A 125 -10.78 -19.29 4.98
C ILE A 125 -9.37 -19.15 4.43
N ILE A 126 -8.88 -17.91 4.35
CA ILE A 126 -7.51 -17.62 3.93
C ILE A 126 -6.78 -16.93 5.07
N ASP A 127 -5.65 -17.52 5.48
CA ASP A 127 -4.76 -17.02 6.52
C ASP A 127 -3.72 -16.12 5.89
N PHE A 128 -3.94 -14.81 5.94
CA PHE A 128 -3.01 -13.81 5.43
C PHE A 128 -1.92 -13.54 6.47
N PRO A 129 -0.65 -13.35 6.07
CA PRO A 129 0.35 -12.86 7.01
C PRO A 129 0.07 -11.41 7.39
N ILE A 130 0.38 -11.05 8.64
CA ILE A 130 0.38 -9.68 9.14
C ILE A 130 1.83 -9.25 9.34
N ILE A 131 2.16 -8.02 8.97
CA ILE A 131 3.50 -7.46 9.12
C ILE A 131 3.49 -6.47 10.27
N GLN A 132 3.90 -6.92 11.46
CA GLN A 132 3.87 -6.11 12.69
C GLN A 132 5.22 -5.51 13.05
N ASP A 133 6.31 -6.10 12.55
CA ASP A 133 7.67 -5.69 12.87
C ASP A 133 8.63 -5.85 11.69
N VAL A 134 9.86 -5.42 11.87
CA VAL A 134 10.88 -5.46 10.83
C VAL A 134 11.25 -6.88 10.44
N LEU A 135 11.27 -7.86 11.35
CA LEU A 135 11.60 -9.24 11.00
C LEU A 135 10.51 -9.87 10.13
N ALA A 136 9.23 -9.59 10.42
CA ALA A 136 8.10 -10.02 9.58
C ALA A 136 8.19 -9.38 8.18
N LEU A 137 8.55 -8.10 8.10
CA LEU A 137 8.79 -7.42 6.84
C LEU A 137 9.93 -8.08 6.05
N LEU A 138 11.09 -8.30 6.68
CA LEU A 138 12.22 -8.94 6.02
C LEU A 138 11.91 -10.37 5.57
N TRP A 139 11.13 -11.12 6.35
CA TRP A 139 10.67 -12.45 5.96
C TRP A 139 9.83 -12.40 4.68
N VAL A 140 8.85 -11.51 4.60
CA VAL A 140 8.01 -11.33 3.41
C VAL A 140 8.86 -10.96 2.19
N ILE A 141 9.79 -10.01 2.33
CA ILE A 141 10.68 -9.61 1.23
C ILE A 141 11.61 -10.75 0.81
N ASN A 142 12.10 -11.53 1.78
CA ASN A 142 12.95 -12.69 1.49
C ASN A 142 12.22 -13.78 0.69
N LEU A 143 10.89 -13.86 0.76
CA LEU A 143 10.10 -14.72 -0.12
C LEU A 143 10.04 -14.23 -1.59
N GLY A 144 10.75 -13.15 -1.93
CA GLY A 144 10.73 -12.53 -3.25
C GLY A 144 9.53 -11.58 -3.46
N CYS A 145 8.92 -11.09 -2.38
CA CYS A 145 7.86 -10.10 -2.49
C CYS A 145 8.48 -8.74 -2.78
N ILE A 146 8.32 -8.23 -4.01
CA ILE A 146 8.71 -6.86 -4.36
C ILE A 146 7.58 -5.90 -3.97
N ASP A 147 6.35 -6.29 -4.23
CA ASP A 147 5.16 -5.46 -4.23
C ASP A 147 4.26 -5.84 -3.04
N LEU A 148 4.21 -4.98 -2.04
CA LEU A 148 3.40 -5.15 -0.83
C LEU A 148 2.00 -4.58 -1.07
N ASN A 149 0.96 -5.38 -0.85
CA ASN A 149 -0.42 -4.98 -1.09
C ASN A 149 -1.29 -5.31 0.14
N GLN A 150 -1.43 -4.36 1.06
CA GLN A 150 -2.24 -4.58 2.27
C GLN A 150 -3.74 -4.29 2.05
N TRP A 151 -4.56 -4.89 2.91
CA TRP A 151 -5.96 -4.55 3.04
C TRP A 151 -6.16 -3.15 3.66
N TYR A 152 -7.30 -2.51 3.35
CA TYR A 152 -7.66 -1.19 3.89
C TYR A 152 -8.25 -1.27 5.28
N ALA A 153 -9.01 -2.33 5.56
CA ALA A 153 -9.49 -2.63 6.88
C ALA A 153 -8.40 -3.33 7.70
N ARG A 154 -8.50 -3.25 9.02
CA ARG A 154 -7.64 -3.98 9.93
C ARG A 154 -8.27 -5.34 10.27
N CYS A 155 -7.45 -6.27 10.73
CA CYS A 155 -7.86 -7.65 10.99
C CYS A 155 -8.85 -7.80 12.16
N ASP A 156 -8.95 -6.83 13.03
CA ASP A 156 -9.95 -6.79 14.11
C ASP A 156 -11.39 -6.62 13.56
N ASP A 157 -11.55 -5.97 12.40
CA ASP A 157 -12.81 -5.85 11.68
C ASP A 157 -12.55 -5.54 10.22
N VAL A 158 -12.56 -6.57 9.39
CA VAL A 158 -12.24 -6.49 7.95
C VAL A 158 -13.34 -5.84 7.12
N ASP A 159 -14.52 -5.65 7.69
CA ASP A 159 -15.65 -5.01 7.00
C ASP A 159 -15.69 -3.49 7.18
N ARG A 160 -14.90 -2.94 8.10
CA ARG A 160 -14.85 -1.51 8.40
C ARG A 160 -13.48 -0.91 8.13
N PRO A 161 -13.25 -0.39 6.90
CA PRO A 161 -11.99 0.24 6.53
C PRO A 161 -11.78 1.56 7.29
N ASP A 162 -10.51 1.96 7.42
CA ASP A 162 -10.13 3.26 7.97
C ASP A 162 -9.61 4.24 6.91
N TYR A 163 -9.78 3.88 5.62
CA TYR A 163 -9.50 4.72 4.45
C TYR A 163 -10.61 4.64 3.41
N LEU A 164 -10.90 5.78 2.78
CA LEU A 164 -11.49 5.89 1.46
C LEU A 164 -10.38 6.31 0.51
N HIS A 165 -10.36 5.79 -0.73
CA HIS A 165 -9.27 6.11 -1.65
C HIS A 165 -9.72 6.08 -3.10
N PHE A 166 -8.95 6.77 -3.94
CA PHE A 166 -9.07 6.76 -5.40
C PHE A 166 -7.74 6.35 -6.00
N ASP A 167 -7.81 5.45 -6.98
CA ASP A 167 -6.68 5.07 -7.82
C ASP A 167 -6.86 5.76 -9.19
N LEU A 168 -5.90 6.61 -9.54
CA LEU A 168 -5.92 7.37 -10.78
C LEU A 168 -5.08 6.65 -11.84
N ASP A 169 -5.75 5.94 -12.73
CA ASP A 169 -5.12 5.14 -13.78
C ASP A 169 -5.30 5.75 -15.17
N PRO A 170 -4.24 5.84 -15.99
CA PRO A 170 -4.38 6.31 -17.36
C PRO A 170 -5.11 5.27 -18.22
N VAL A 171 -6.15 5.71 -18.93
CA VAL A 171 -6.71 4.96 -20.06
C VAL A 171 -5.78 5.19 -21.27
N PRO A 172 -5.62 4.23 -22.21
CA PRO A 172 -4.77 4.43 -23.37
C PRO A 172 -4.98 5.78 -24.06
N GLY A 173 -3.88 6.52 -24.28
CA GLY A 173 -3.90 7.88 -24.82
C GLY A 173 -3.92 9.01 -23.77
N ALA A 174 -4.11 8.71 -22.47
CA ALA A 174 -3.91 9.70 -21.41
C ALA A 174 -2.41 9.92 -21.13
N THR A 175 -2.04 11.17 -20.92
CA THR A 175 -0.65 11.56 -20.56
C THR A 175 -0.46 11.60 -19.04
N TRP A 176 0.80 11.74 -18.61
CA TRP A 176 1.10 11.93 -17.19
C TRP A 176 0.53 13.25 -16.66
N GLU A 177 0.55 14.30 -17.47
CA GLU A 177 -0.04 15.59 -17.16
C GLU A 177 -1.55 15.50 -16.89
N ASN A 178 -2.26 14.64 -17.65
CA ASN A 178 -3.68 14.39 -17.39
C ASN A 178 -3.89 13.74 -16.01
N ILE A 179 -2.97 12.87 -15.56
CA ILE A 179 -3.04 12.25 -14.23
C ILE A 179 -2.81 13.31 -13.14
N LEU A 180 -1.82 14.19 -13.32
CA LEU A 180 -1.55 15.28 -12.37
C LEU A 180 -2.75 16.24 -12.29
N GLU A 181 -3.30 16.65 -13.43
CA GLU A 181 -4.50 17.49 -13.51
C GLU A 181 -5.70 16.81 -12.81
N THR A 182 -5.93 15.51 -13.10
CA THR A 182 -6.99 14.74 -12.44
C THR A 182 -6.78 14.70 -10.92
N ALA A 183 -5.55 14.53 -10.46
CA ALA A 183 -5.26 14.50 -9.02
C ALA A 183 -5.62 15.84 -8.35
N LEU A 184 -5.35 16.98 -9.02
CA LEU A 184 -5.73 18.31 -8.52
C LEU A 184 -7.23 18.53 -8.54
N VAL A 185 -7.95 18.04 -9.56
CA VAL A 185 -9.43 18.06 -9.61
C VAL A 185 -10.03 17.24 -8.46
N VAL A 186 -9.51 16.03 -8.23
CA VAL A 186 -9.96 15.19 -7.10
C VAL A 186 -9.70 15.90 -5.78
N ARG A 187 -8.51 16.49 -5.60
CA ARG A 187 -8.17 17.27 -4.40
C ARG A 187 -9.17 18.40 -4.18
N ALA A 188 -9.43 19.24 -5.19
CA ALA A 188 -10.36 20.36 -5.06
C ALA A 188 -11.76 19.92 -4.64
N ALA A 189 -12.26 18.81 -5.18
CA ALA A 189 -13.54 18.24 -4.79
C ALA A 189 -13.52 17.73 -3.34
N LEU A 190 -12.45 17.04 -2.91
CA LEU A 190 -12.32 16.58 -1.52
C LEU A 190 -12.20 17.76 -0.54
N ASP A 191 -11.46 18.81 -0.91
CA ASP A 191 -11.33 20.03 -0.11
C ASP A 191 -12.69 20.75 0.06
N SER A 192 -13.52 20.80 -1.01
CA SER A 192 -14.88 21.36 -0.93
C SER A 192 -15.79 20.58 0.02
N LEU A 193 -15.56 19.28 0.16
CA LEU A 193 -16.22 18.40 1.12
C LEU A 193 -15.56 18.40 2.51
N LYS A 194 -14.50 19.21 2.70
CA LYS A 194 -13.67 19.24 3.92
C LYS A 194 -13.04 17.88 4.28
N MET A 195 -12.83 17.04 3.30
CA MET A 195 -12.18 15.74 3.44
C MET A 195 -10.65 15.89 3.35
N PRO A 196 -9.90 15.61 4.43
CA PRO A 196 -8.43 15.66 4.36
C PRO A 196 -7.92 14.59 3.40
N SER A 197 -7.08 14.97 2.46
CA SER A 197 -6.59 14.07 1.43
C SER A 197 -5.07 14.05 1.32
N TYR A 198 -4.53 12.87 1.02
CA TYR A 198 -3.10 12.61 0.95
C TYR A 198 -2.79 11.80 -0.30
N ALA A 199 -1.81 12.28 -1.08
CA ALA A 199 -1.44 11.67 -2.33
C ALA A 199 -0.13 10.89 -2.24
N LYS A 200 -0.01 9.85 -3.06
CA LYS A 200 1.24 9.17 -3.35
C LYS A 200 1.30 8.73 -4.80
N THR A 201 2.50 8.65 -5.36
CA THR A 201 2.68 7.96 -6.65
C THR A 201 2.40 6.47 -6.48
N THR A 202 1.90 5.82 -7.53
CA THR A 202 1.78 4.36 -7.51
C THR A 202 3.13 3.66 -7.69
N GLY A 203 4.15 4.41 -8.14
CA GLY A 203 5.43 3.86 -8.56
C GLY A 203 5.33 3.02 -9.85
N SER A 204 4.20 3.07 -10.55
CA SER A 204 3.94 2.31 -11.78
C SER A 204 3.34 3.19 -12.88
N LYS A 205 2.07 3.63 -12.76
CA LYS A 205 1.39 4.36 -13.84
C LYS A 205 0.63 5.60 -13.39
N GLY A 206 0.26 5.73 -12.12
CA GLY A 206 -0.70 6.73 -11.68
C GLY A 206 -0.42 7.29 -10.29
N ILE A 207 -1.46 7.82 -9.69
CA ILE A 207 -1.47 8.43 -8.35
C ILE A 207 -2.59 7.81 -7.54
N HIS A 208 -2.33 7.48 -6.28
CA HIS A 208 -3.35 7.14 -5.30
C HIS A 208 -3.63 8.34 -4.40
N ILE A 209 -4.91 8.58 -4.11
CA ILE A 209 -5.35 9.61 -3.16
C ILE A 209 -6.13 8.92 -2.05
N TYR A 210 -5.74 9.17 -0.80
CA TYR A 210 -6.35 8.56 0.39
C TYR A 210 -6.98 9.62 1.27
N VAL A 211 -8.16 9.29 1.80
CA VAL A 211 -8.87 10.06 2.82
C VAL A 211 -8.94 9.18 4.07
N PRO A 212 -8.35 9.58 5.21
CA PRO A 212 -8.52 8.86 6.46
C PRO A 212 -9.95 9.05 6.98
N ILE A 213 -10.63 7.95 7.29
CA ILE A 213 -12.03 7.99 7.75
C ILE A 213 -12.19 7.40 9.16
N VAL A 214 -13.19 7.87 9.88
CA VAL A 214 -13.62 7.24 11.13
C VAL A 214 -14.18 5.86 10.81
N ARG A 215 -13.69 4.83 11.49
CA ARG A 215 -14.21 3.47 11.33
C ARG A 215 -15.65 3.40 11.84
N GLY A 216 -16.51 2.81 11.06
CA GLY A 216 -17.94 2.67 11.35
C GLY A 216 -18.70 2.24 10.10
N PRO A 217 -18.58 2.98 8.98
CA PRO A 217 -19.13 2.56 7.70
C PRO A 217 -18.54 1.24 7.22
N THR A 218 -19.39 0.38 6.64
CA THR A 218 -18.94 -0.86 6.00
C THR A 218 -18.18 -0.57 4.70
N GLN A 219 -17.37 -1.53 4.22
CA GLN A 219 -16.68 -1.39 2.93
C GLN A 219 -17.64 -1.09 1.78
N LYS A 220 -18.86 -1.69 1.78
CA LYS A 220 -19.89 -1.41 0.78
C LYS A 220 -20.34 0.06 0.83
N GLN A 221 -20.54 0.62 2.02
CA GLN A 221 -20.93 2.03 2.20
C GLN A 221 -19.81 2.97 1.74
N VAL A 222 -18.55 2.69 2.12
CA VAL A 222 -17.39 3.47 1.67
C VAL A 222 -17.24 3.39 0.15
N TRP A 223 -17.40 2.20 -0.43
CA TRP A 223 -17.40 2.01 -1.89
C TRP A 223 -18.49 2.82 -2.58
N THR A 224 -19.70 2.85 -2.00
CA THR A 224 -20.84 3.63 -2.57
C THR A 224 -20.52 5.12 -2.60
N ILE A 225 -20.00 5.68 -1.50
CA ILE A 225 -19.61 7.10 -1.43
C ILE A 225 -18.47 7.39 -2.44
N ALA A 226 -17.44 6.55 -2.49
CA ALA A 226 -16.35 6.70 -3.44
C ALA A 226 -16.85 6.66 -4.91
N LYS A 227 -17.82 5.79 -5.19
CA LYS A 227 -18.46 5.68 -6.50
C LYS A 227 -19.22 6.97 -6.85
N GLU A 228 -20.03 7.49 -5.94
CA GLU A 228 -20.77 8.73 -6.15
C GLU A 228 -19.84 9.91 -6.45
N ILE A 229 -18.78 10.08 -5.66
CA ILE A 229 -17.75 11.11 -5.90
C ILE A 229 -17.11 10.93 -7.28
N ALA A 230 -16.67 9.72 -7.63
CA ALA A 230 -16.02 9.46 -8.92
C ALA A 230 -16.94 9.75 -10.11
N HIS A 231 -18.23 9.42 -10.01
CA HIS A 231 -19.21 9.72 -11.06
C HIS A 231 -19.50 11.22 -11.19
N VAL A 232 -19.60 11.96 -10.09
CA VAL A 232 -19.75 13.43 -10.11
C VAL A 232 -18.53 14.07 -10.77
N LEU A 233 -17.31 13.65 -10.40
CA LEU A 233 -16.08 14.14 -11.01
C LEU A 233 -16.03 13.87 -12.52
N ALA A 234 -16.40 12.67 -12.95
CA ALA A 234 -16.44 12.31 -14.37
C ALA A 234 -17.49 13.10 -15.14
N GLY A 235 -18.65 13.36 -14.54
CA GLY A 235 -19.71 14.19 -15.13
C GLY A 235 -19.31 15.66 -15.30
N ALA A 236 -18.61 16.22 -14.30
CA ALA A 236 -18.12 17.58 -14.31
C ALA A 236 -16.89 17.78 -15.23
N ASN A 237 -16.09 16.73 -15.46
CA ASN A 237 -14.85 16.78 -16.25
C ASN A 237 -14.82 15.69 -17.34
N PRO A 238 -15.83 15.61 -18.24
CA PRO A 238 -15.99 14.47 -19.16
C PRO A 238 -14.90 14.37 -20.24
N LYS A 239 -14.12 15.43 -20.44
CA LYS A 239 -12.96 15.41 -21.35
C LYS A 239 -11.68 14.86 -20.70
N LEU A 240 -11.57 14.87 -19.40
CA LEU A 240 -10.37 14.48 -18.64
C LEU A 240 -10.59 13.16 -17.87
N ILE A 241 -11.75 12.97 -17.25
CA ILE A 241 -12.01 11.91 -16.26
C ILE A 241 -13.02 10.90 -16.80
N THR A 242 -12.86 9.64 -16.40
CA THR A 242 -13.87 8.59 -16.53
C THR A 242 -13.99 7.82 -15.22
N ALA A 243 -15.21 7.36 -14.92
CA ALA A 243 -15.50 6.42 -13.82
C ALA A 243 -16.05 5.08 -14.36
N ILE A 244 -15.91 4.82 -15.67
CA ILE A 244 -16.45 3.63 -16.32
C ILE A 244 -15.61 2.42 -15.95
N TYR A 245 -16.20 1.46 -15.22
CA TYR A 245 -15.51 0.25 -14.78
C TYR A 245 -15.14 -0.69 -15.94
N LYS A 246 -16.07 -0.90 -16.89
CA LYS A 246 -15.86 -1.84 -18.01
C LYS A 246 -14.80 -1.31 -18.97
N VAL A 247 -13.63 -1.98 -19.01
CA VAL A 247 -12.45 -1.56 -19.77
C VAL A 247 -12.79 -1.22 -21.23
N ALA A 248 -13.52 -2.10 -21.93
CA ALA A 248 -13.90 -1.91 -23.34
C ALA A 248 -14.78 -0.67 -23.60
N LYS A 249 -15.40 -0.07 -22.56
CA LYS A 249 -16.25 1.11 -22.66
C LYS A 249 -15.53 2.40 -22.23
N ARG A 250 -14.27 2.32 -21.79
CA ARG A 250 -13.52 3.50 -21.34
C ARG A 250 -13.13 4.37 -22.52
N PRO A 251 -13.46 5.67 -22.51
CA PRO A 251 -13.03 6.59 -23.56
C PRO A 251 -11.50 6.74 -23.52
N LYS A 252 -10.85 6.71 -24.68
CA LYS A 252 -9.41 6.93 -24.82
C LYS A 252 -9.00 8.34 -24.33
N GLY A 253 -7.77 8.49 -23.85
CA GLY A 253 -7.20 9.75 -23.42
C GLY A 253 -7.77 10.30 -22.12
N ARG A 254 -8.51 9.48 -21.35
CA ARG A 254 -9.07 9.86 -20.04
C ARG A 254 -8.26 9.23 -18.90
N VAL A 255 -8.41 9.80 -17.71
CA VAL A 255 -7.93 9.20 -16.47
C VAL A 255 -9.10 8.53 -15.78
N LEU A 256 -8.96 7.26 -15.46
CA LEU A 256 -9.91 6.54 -14.63
C LEU A 256 -9.74 6.98 -13.17
N VAL A 257 -10.80 7.48 -12.57
CA VAL A 257 -10.90 7.61 -11.11
C VAL A 257 -11.50 6.31 -10.59
N ASP A 258 -10.61 5.33 -10.29
CA ASP A 258 -11.04 4.00 -9.88
C ASP A 258 -11.46 3.97 -8.41
N TYR A 259 -12.77 3.97 -8.20
CA TYR A 259 -13.42 3.80 -6.90
C TYR A 259 -13.56 2.33 -6.50
N ASN A 260 -13.43 1.38 -7.46
CA ASN A 260 -13.64 -0.05 -7.19
C ASN A 260 -12.58 -0.65 -6.30
N GLN A 261 -11.44 0.02 -6.14
CA GLN A 261 -10.42 -0.39 -5.18
C GLN A 261 -10.92 -0.32 -3.73
N ASN A 262 -12.03 0.39 -3.45
CA ASN A 262 -12.71 0.35 -2.15
C ASN A 262 -13.62 -0.87 -1.95
N ALA A 263 -13.78 -1.72 -2.96
CA ALA A 263 -14.58 -2.94 -2.82
C ALA A 263 -13.89 -3.95 -1.90
N TRP A 264 -14.71 -4.77 -1.23
CA TRP A 264 -14.23 -5.78 -0.31
C TRP A 264 -13.19 -6.72 -0.94
N GLY A 265 -12.10 -6.97 -0.23
CA GLY A 265 -11.01 -7.85 -0.68
C GLY A 265 -10.07 -7.23 -1.72
N ARG A 266 -10.22 -5.97 -2.05
CA ARG A 266 -9.29 -5.25 -2.92
C ARG A 266 -8.10 -4.72 -2.11
N THR A 267 -6.97 -4.58 -2.80
CA THR A 267 -5.72 -4.09 -2.22
C THR A 267 -5.00 -3.19 -3.22
N LEU A 268 -4.23 -2.25 -2.73
CA LEU A 268 -3.32 -1.42 -3.53
C LEU A 268 -1.89 -1.55 -3.00
N ALA A 269 -0.93 -1.17 -3.84
CA ALA A 269 0.46 -1.10 -3.41
C ALA A 269 0.61 -0.20 -2.19
N SER A 270 1.31 -0.71 -1.19
CA SER A 270 1.61 0.02 0.05
C SER A 270 2.41 1.28 -0.22
N ILE A 271 2.30 2.25 0.69
CA ILE A 271 3.27 3.34 0.79
C ILE A 271 4.69 2.75 0.91
N TYR A 272 5.64 3.37 0.28
CA TYR A 272 7.05 2.96 0.22
C TYR A 272 7.30 1.55 -0.37
N SER A 273 6.28 0.91 -0.96
CA SER A 273 6.47 -0.34 -1.69
C SER A 273 7.27 -0.10 -2.97
N VAL A 274 8.34 -0.87 -3.17
CA VAL A 274 9.03 -0.91 -4.45
C VAL A 274 8.10 -1.55 -5.48
N ARG A 275 8.18 -1.09 -6.74
CA ARG A 275 7.42 -1.64 -7.84
C ARG A 275 8.35 -2.30 -8.86
N PRO A 276 7.93 -3.39 -9.49
CA PRO A 276 8.76 -4.14 -10.44
C PRO A 276 8.87 -3.42 -11.80
N MET A 277 9.12 -2.11 -11.73
CA MET A 277 9.34 -1.27 -12.90
C MET A 277 10.83 -1.23 -13.25
N PRO A 278 11.23 -0.96 -14.51
CA PRO A 278 12.63 -0.96 -14.92
C PRO A 278 13.53 -0.08 -14.06
N LYS A 279 13.04 1.07 -13.59
CA LYS A 279 13.78 2.00 -12.71
C LYS A 279 13.64 1.71 -11.21
N ALA A 280 13.09 0.56 -10.82
CA ALA A 280 12.81 0.19 -9.43
C ALA A 280 12.09 1.33 -8.66
N CYS A 281 11.07 1.90 -9.30
CA CYS A 281 10.29 3.01 -8.74
C CYS A 281 9.58 2.57 -7.46
N VAL A 282 9.29 3.56 -6.61
CA VAL A 282 8.68 3.36 -5.29
C VAL A 282 7.35 4.09 -5.21
N SER A 283 6.36 3.44 -4.63
CA SER A 283 5.07 4.04 -4.30
C SER A 283 5.26 5.05 -3.17
N THR A 284 5.46 6.33 -3.53
CA THR A 284 6.00 7.35 -2.63
C THR A 284 4.99 8.43 -2.30
N PRO A 285 4.79 8.77 -1.01
CA PRO A 285 4.04 9.93 -0.59
C PRO A 285 4.59 11.22 -1.18
N VAL A 286 3.68 12.06 -1.67
CA VAL A 286 4.01 13.35 -2.26
C VAL A 286 3.12 14.45 -1.68
N THR A 287 3.63 15.65 -1.64
CA THR A 287 2.83 16.84 -1.28
C THR A 287 2.02 17.32 -2.49
N TRP A 288 0.92 18.00 -2.24
CA TRP A 288 0.13 18.62 -3.30
C TRP A 288 0.93 19.65 -4.10
N LYS A 289 1.84 20.38 -3.45
CA LYS A 289 2.76 21.32 -4.12
C LYS A 289 3.71 20.61 -5.09
N GLU A 290 4.13 19.40 -4.81
CA GLU A 290 4.95 18.61 -5.74
C GLU A 290 4.14 18.19 -6.96
N ILE A 291 2.86 17.79 -6.79
CA ILE A 291 1.95 17.47 -7.90
C ILE A 291 1.74 18.72 -8.78
N GLU A 292 1.49 19.88 -8.19
CA GLU A 292 1.36 21.15 -8.89
C GLU A 292 2.62 21.53 -9.71
N LYS A 293 3.81 21.13 -9.24
CA LYS A 293 5.08 21.37 -9.93
C LYS A 293 5.42 20.36 -11.02
N GLY A 294 4.62 19.30 -11.17
CA GLY A 294 4.81 18.34 -12.25
C GLY A 294 5.85 17.25 -11.96
N ILE A 295 5.76 16.57 -10.79
CA ILE A 295 6.59 15.39 -10.49
C ILE A 295 6.44 14.29 -11.54
N ARG A 296 7.45 13.39 -11.59
CA ARG A 296 7.42 12.17 -12.41
C ARG A 296 7.53 10.93 -11.52
N LEU A 297 7.07 9.80 -12.01
CA LEU A 297 7.17 8.52 -11.28
C LEU A 297 8.62 8.12 -11.01
N GLU A 298 9.49 8.38 -11.96
CA GLU A 298 10.91 8.07 -11.92
C GLU A 298 11.71 8.92 -10.93
N ASP A 299 11.15 10.03 -10.47
CA ASP A 299 11.76 10.87 -9.43
C ASP A 299 11.86 10.12 -8.09
N PHE A 300 11.11 9.00 -7.94
CA PHE A 300 11.02 8.22 -6.71
C PHE A 300 11.40 6.75 -6.97
N HIS A 301 12.62 6.38 -6.64
CA HIS A 301 13.12 5.03 -6.82
C HIS A 301 13.88 4.53 -5.59
N ILE A 302 14.20 3.24 -5.55
CA ILE A 302 14.83 2.57 -4.42
C ILE A 302 16.13 3.26 -3.94
N GLY A 303 16.86 3.94 -4.85
CA GLY A 303 18.12 4.60 -4.55
C GLY A 303 17.99 5.97 -3.86
N ASN A 304 16.81 6.62 -3.88
CA ASN A 304 16.68 7.99 -3.37
C ASN A 304 15.57 8.21 -2.33
N VAL A 305 14.55 7.33 -2.29
CA VAL A 305 13.40 7.52 -1.37
C VAL A 305 13.82 7.53 0.10
N ARG A 306 14.83 6.76 0.49
CA ARG A 306 15.38 6.81 1.85
C ARG A 306 15.86 8.22 2.21
N LYS A 307 16.66 8.87 1.36
CA LYS A 307 17.14 10.25 1.59
C LYS A 307 15.99 11.25 1.66
N ARG A 308 14.94 11.02 0.85
CA ARG A 308 13.72 11.81 0.91
C ARG A 308 13.04 11.71 2.28
N ILE A 309 12.91 10.49 2.81
CA ILE A 309 12.33 10.24 4.15
C ILE A 309 13.18 10.90 5.25
N GLU A 310 14.51 10.82 5.16
CA GLU A 310 15.43 11.49 6.10
C GLU A 310 15.21 13.01 6.10
N LYS A 311 14.94 13.61 4.94
CA LYS A 311 14.73 15.07 4.78
C LYS A 311 13.32 15.53 5.19
N LEU A 312 12.28 14.79 4.80
CA LEU A 312 10.87 15.23 4.90
C LEU A 312 10.07 14.50 5.97
N GLY A 313 10.62 13.41 6.52
CA GLY A 313 9.88 12.50 7.39
C GLY A 313 8.83 11.71 6.62
N ASP A 314 7.91 11.10 7.37
CA ASP A 314 6.75 10.41 6.80
C ASP A 314 5.62 11.43 6.51
N LEU A 315 5.45 11.79 5.23
CA LEU A 315 4.39 12.69 4.77
C LEU A 315 2.98 12.13 5.00
N TRP A 316 2.85 10.82 5.20
CA TRP A 316 1.56 10.17 5.47
C TRP A 316 1.32 9.91 6.97
N LYS A 317 2.23 10.33 7.85
CA LYS A 317 2.02 10.26 9.30
C LYS A 317 0.65 10.80 9.76
N PRO A 318 0.10 11.89 9.16
CA PRO A 318 -1.23 12.37 9.54
C PRO A 318 -2.38 11.39 9.29
N LEU A 319 -2.26 10.43 8.36
CA LEU A 319 -3.28 9.38 8.16
C LEU A 319 -3.40 8.46 9.37
N LEU A 320 -2.36 8.35 10.19
CA LEU A 320 -2.35 7.53 11.40
C LEU A 320 -3.03 8.23 12.59
N ASP A 321 -3.19 9.57 12.53
CA ASP A 321 -3.80 10.36 13.60
C ASP A 321 -5.32 10.20 13.58
N LYS A 322 -5.87 9.52 14.59
CA LYS A 322 -7.31 9.28 14.72
C LYS A 322 -8.14 10.57 14.77
N ARG A 323 -7.57 11.70 15.23
CA ARG A 323 -8.24 13.01 15.34
C ARG A 323 -8.42 13.69 13.97
N LYS A 324 -7.66 13.27 12.95
CA LYS A 324 -7.71 13.80 11.59
C LYS A 324 -8.60 12.99 10.65
N ARG A 325 -9.33 12.04 11.19
CA ARG A 325 -10.21 11.17 10.40
C ARG A 325 -11.53 11.88 10.11
N PHE A 326 -11.95 11.78 8.87
CA PHE A 326 -13.24 12.34 8.41
C PHE A 326 -14.39 11.39 8.76
N ASP A 327 -15.48 11.94 9.30
CA ASP A 327 -16.69 11.15 9.59
C ASP A 327 -17.58 11.08 8.35
N LEU A 328 -17.77 9.87 7.82
CA LEU A 328 -18.63 9.62 6.67
C LEU A 328 -20.12 9.44 7.03
N LYS A 329 -20.48 9.37 8.33
CA LYS A 329 -21.88 9.15 8.74
C LYS A 329 -22.88 10.09 8.10
N PRO A 330 -22.62 11.42 7.97
CA PRO A 330 -23.56 12.34 7.33
C PRO A 330 -23.87 12.03 5.86
N TYR A 331 -23.03 11.25 5.20
CA TYR A 331 -23.14 10.87 3.79
C TYR A 331 -23.69 9.46 3.58
N LEU A 332 -24.03 8.75 4.67
CA LEU A 332 -24.66 7.43 4.59
C LEU A 332 -26.17 7.60 4.39
N LYS A 333 -26.66 7.00 3.30
CA LYS A 333 -28.11 6.86 3.03
C LYS A 333 -28.61 5.55 3.59
#